data_aa467179944769413f6d4255b06995cb
#
_entry.id   aa467179944769413f6d4255b06995cb
#
_cell.length_a   1.000
_cell.length_b   1.000
_cell.length_c   1.000
_cell.angle_alpha   90.00
_cell.angle_beta   90.00
_cell.angle_gamma   90.00
#
_symmetry.space_group_name_H-M   'P 1'
#
loop_
_entity.id
_entity.type
_entity.pdbx_description
1 polymer ?
#
loop_
_entity_poly.entity_id
_entity_poly.type
_entity_poly.pdbx_seq_one_letter_code
_entity_poly.pdbx_strand_id
1 'polypeptide(L)'
;MLVPLIAAIMLLVAAPAAVAGDRTLVVEGGQIQERWDPYLEPDIQPPEPDPPPPAAKTAAQGEIKQAVERAAAKGSLSEHQHRRFTRILNDAHRLYDRGDVGRRCRSQVGRVLGLMAAIAARGSLNASRMPALFLQLERNIEFWEQEPDIRIGERVSFGKDPLLLQHYAGYGLQIQPLGNFGKANGLWTECQERPRDCRRKMLHRLLDSMMRVASRRGGFKAWEYWFPFGGGSPPWASGMATATGMQALSRGATFFGEPRYMKAARQALPIFRKPPPLGVRIDSGRGAHYLLYSFAPGLRVLNAFLQAITGLFDYAKLSDDRRAHRLFHAGDVRARRETPRYDTGSWSYYALPNRNLSTWDYHVLVTGFLENLCERTGARVYCRTARRFARYSRERGGPPPPGNPGSGRRCGYL
;
A
#
# COMPACT_ATOMS: atom_id res chain seq x y z
N MET A 1 6.65 29.73 -58.08
CA MET A 1 6.36 29.97 -56.65
C MET A 1 5.59 28.75 -56.12
N LEU A 2 6.31 27.81 -55.44
CA LEU A 2 5.70 26.66 -54.82
C LEU A 2 5.55 26.96 -53.29
N VAL A 3 4.32 26.91 -52.81
CA VAL A 3 3.97 27.05 -51.39
C VAL A 3 4.02 25.64 -50.76
N PRO A 4 4.80 25.37 -49.72
CA PRO A 4 4.75 24.09 -49.07
C PRO A 4 3.57 24.00 -48.10
N LEU A 5 2.73 22.96 -48.30
CA LEU A 5 1.65 22.56 -47.42
C LEU A 5 2.28 21.99 -46.13
N ILE A 6 2.19 22.71 -45.01
CA ILE A 6 2.55 22.19 -43.70
C ILE A 6 1.37 21.36 -43.18
N ALA A 7 1.51 20.06 -43.20
CA ALA A 7 0.58 19.13 -42.55
C ALA A 7 0.78 19.18 -41.03
N ALA A 8 -0.17 19.79 -40.34
CA ALA A 8 -0.21 19.74 -38.86
C ALA A 8 -0.59 18.32 -38.42
N ILE A 9 0.35 17.58 -37.94
CA ILE A 9 0.11 16.31 -37.23
C ILE A 9 -0.49 16.65 -35.85
N MET A 10 -1.81 16.54 -35.72
CA MET A 10 -2.47 16.52 -34.44
C MET A 10 -2.06 15.23 -33.72
N LEU A 11 -1.12 15.32 -32.76
CA LEU A 11 -0.90 14.31 -31.74
C LEU A 11 -2.18 14.25 -30.88
N LEU A 12 -3.02 13.26 -31.12
CA LEU A 12 -4.01 12.83 -30.14
C LEU A 12 -3.28 12.28 -28.92
N VAL A 13 -3.00 13.15 -27.95
CA VAL A 13 -2.63 12.74 -26.61
C VAL A 13 -3.86 12.08 -26.02
N ALA A 14 -3.86 10.75 -25.97
CA ALA A 14 -4.86 10.01 -25.22
C ALA A 14 -4.81 10.52 -23.78
N ALA A 15 -5.91 11.14 -23.33
CA ALA A 15 -6.05 11.56 -21.95
C ALA A 15 -5.79 10.35 -21.04
N PRO A 16 -4.97 10.46 -20.00
CA PRO A 16 -4.82 9.39 -19.03
C PRO A 16 -6.20 9.07 -18.48
N ALA A 17 -6.54 7.78 -18.42
CA ALA A 17 -7.77 7.33 -17.78
C ALA A 17 -7.85 8.01 -16.42
N ALA A 18 -8.88 8.83 -16.23
CA ALA A 18 -9.08 9.53 -14.98
C ALA A 18 -9.07 8.48 -13.88
N VAL A 19 -8.11 8.56 -12.96
CA VAL A 19 -8.14 7.78 -11.73
C VAL A 19 -9.44 8.19 -11.05
N ALA A 20 -10.41 7.27 -11.01
CA ALA A 20 -11.68 7.52 -10.36
C ALA A 20 -11.37 7.61 -8.86
N GLY A 21 -11.27 8.83 -8.33
CA GLY A 21 -11.01 9.07 -6.91
C GLY A 21 -11.99 8.32 -6.01
N ASP A 22 -11.74 8.30 -4.72
CA ASP A 22 -12.59 7.62 -3.75
C ASP A 22 -12.86 8.52 -2.53
N ARG A 23 -13.88 8.17 -1.76
CA ARG A 23 -14.22 8.84 -0.51
C ARG A 23 -13.21 8.50 0.57
N THR A 24 -12.88 9.49 1.37
CA THR A 24 -12.01 9.36 2.55
C THR A 24 -12.68 10.04 3.73
N LEU A 25 -12.69 9.39 4.88
CA LEU A 25 -13.05 10.02 6.13
C LEU A 25 -11.86 10.83 6.66
N VAL A 26 -12.11 12.04 7.13
CA VAL A 26 -11.09 12.91 7.71
C VAL A 26 -11.48 13.24 9.14
N VAL A 27 -10.66 12.84 10.10
CA VAL A 27 -10.81 13.20 11.51
C VAL A 27 -10.11 14.53 11.75
N GLU A 28 -10.86 15.57 12.10
CA GLU A 28 -10.31 16.90 12.37
C GLU A 28 -11.10 17.58 13.48
N GLY A 29 -10.42 18.03 14.55
CA GLY A 29 -11.05 18.70 15.68
C GLY A 29 -12.09 17.86 16.43
N GLY A 30 -11.93 16.54 16.51
CA GLY A 30 -12.88 15.63 17.14
C GLY A 30 -14.16 15.37 16.31
N GLN A 31 -14.16 15.75 15.04
CA GLN A 31 -15.26 15.48 14.10
C GLN A 31 -14.79 14.67 12.92
N ILE A 32 -15.69 13.89 12.34
CA ILE A 32 -15.43 13.10 11.13
C ILE A 32 -16.18 13.73 9.97
N GLN A 33 -15.44 14.02 8.88
CA GLN A 33 -15.95 14.60 7.65
C GLN A 33 -15.66 13.67 6.48
N GLU A 34 -16.57 13.55 5.53
CA GLU A 34 -16.32 12.90 4.25
C GLU A 34 -15.65 13.89 3.30
N ARG A 35 -14.58 13.45 2.64
CA ARG A 35 -13.90 14.21 1.58
C ARG A 35 -13.61 13.32 0.38
N TRP A 36 -13.71 13.88 -0.81
CA TRP A 36 -13.27 13.21 -2.04
C TRP A 36 -11.76 13.31 -2.18
N ASP A 37 -11.11 12.16 -2.42
CA ASP A 37 -9.67 12.10 -2.70
C ASP A 37 -9.44 11.55 -4.11
N PRO A 38 -9.05 12.41 -5.08
CA PRO A 38 -8.90 12.02 -6.49
C PRO A 38 -7.69 11.11 -6.75
N TYR A 39 -6.83 10.90 -5.76
CA TYR A 39 -5.62 10.07 -5.90
C TYR A 39 -5.80 8.65 -5.36
N LEU A 40 -6.97 8.35 -4.82
CA LEU A 40 -7.26 7.01 -4.37
C LEU A 40 -7.84 6.21 -5.53
N GLU A 41 -7.26 5.04 -5.75
CA GLU A 41 -7.93 4.05 -6.59
C GLU A 41 -9.23 3.63 -5.89
N PRO A 42 -10.33 3.42 -6.64
CA PRO A 42 -11.55 2.83 -6.08
C PRO A 42 -11.17 1.60 -5.27
N ASP A 43 -11.88 1.37 -4.17
CA ASP A 43 -11.58 0.24 -3.29
C ASP A 43 -11.77 -1.07 -4.07
N ILE A 44 -10.67 -1.54 -4.64
CA ILE A 44 -10.59 -2.91 -5.13
C ILE A 44 -10.56 -3.73 -3.85
N GLN A 45 -11.74 -4.20 -3.42
CA GLN A 45 -11.88 -4.92 -2.17
C GLN A 45 -10.81 -6.00 -2.06
N PRO A 46 -9.86 -5.87 -1.12
CA PRO A 46 -8.98 -6.98 -0.84
C PRO A 46 -9.86 -8.15 -0.38
N PRO A 47 -9.49 -9.40 -0.66
CA PRO A 47 -10.17 -10.54 -0.07
C PRO A 47 -10.27 -10.32 1.44
N GLU A 48 -11.38 -10.76 2.04
CA GLU A 48 -11.59 -10.60 3.48
C GLU A 48 -10.37 -11.12 4.25
N PRO A 49 -9.86 -10.33 5.21
CA PRO A 49 -8.78 -10.81 6.05
C PRO A 49 -9.24 -12.02 6.87
N ASP A 50 -8.31 -12.89 7.20
CA ASP A 50 -8.59 -14.04 8.08
C ASP A 50 -9.27 -13.59 9.37
N PRO A 51 -10.23 -14.34 9.93
CA PRO A 51 -10.90 -13.94 11.15
C PRO A 51 -9.88 -13.66 12.26
N PRO A 52 -10.04 -12.58 13.01
CA PRO A 52 -9.11 -12.23 14.06
C PRO A 52 -9.10 -13.29 15.16
N PRO A 53 -7.93 -13.58 15.77
CA PRO A 53 -7.88 -14.39 16.95
C PRO A 53 -8.73 -13.75 18.06
N PRO A 54 -9.36 -14.56 18.93
CA PRO A 54 -10.14 -14.04 20.05
C PRO A 54 -9.28 -13.08 20.89
N ALA A 55 -9.86 -11.95 21.30
CA ALA A 55 -9.17 -10.93 22.09
C ALA A 55 -8.72 -11.52 23.44
N ALA A 56 -7.43 -11.71 23.63
CA ALA A 56 -6.85 -12.09 24.91
C ALA A 56 -6.81 -10.87 25.84
N LYS A 57 -7.67 -10.81 26.85
CA LYS A 57 -7.98 -9.61 27.64
C LYS A 57 -6.87 -9.10 28.57
N THR A 58 -5.93 -9.91 29.02
CA THR A 58 -4.95 -9.51 30.07
C THR A 58 -3.51 -9.80 29.72
N ALA A 59 -3.21 -10.91 29.06
CA ALA A 59 -1.85 -11.24 28.63
C ALA A 59 -1.31 -10.25 27.57
N ALA A 60 -2.20 -9.70 26.75
CA ALA A 60 -1.86 -8.76 25.68
C ALA A 60 -1.16 -7.48 26.18
N GLN A 61 -1.59 -6.97 27.34
CA GLN A 61 -1.04 -5.73 27.92
C GLN A 61 0.41 -5.91 28.37
N GLY A 62 0.67 -7.03 29.04
CA GLY A 62 2.00 -7.35 29.57
C GLY A 62 3.05 -7.44 28.46
N GLU A 63 2.72 -8.09 27.35
CA GLU A 63 3.65 -8.29 26.23
C GLU A 63 4.07 -6.98 25.55
N ILE A 64 3.12 -6.07 25.29
CA ILE A 64 3.42 -4.77 24.67
C ILE A 64 4.28 -3.92 25.62
N LYS A 65 3.87 -3.81 26.90
CA LYS A 65 4.61 -3.06 27.91
C LYS A 65 6.03 -3.58 28.05
N GLN A 66 6.21 -4.89 28.23
CA GLN A 66 7.51 -5.51 28.31
C GLN A 66 8.40 -5.25 27.09
N ALA A 67 7.80 -5.26 25.86
CA ALA A 67 8.54 -4.93 24.65
C ALA A 67 9.05 -3.48 24.66
N VAL A 68 8.23 -2.52 25.11
CA VAL A 68 8.61 -1.11 25.25
C VAL A 68 9.71 -0.95 26.29
N GLU A 69 9.55 -1.56 27.47
CA GLU A 69 10.56 -1.49 28.56
C GLU A 69 11.89 -2.13 28.12
N ARG A 70 11.86 -3.30 27.47
CA ARG A 70 13.08 -3.93 26.93
C ARG A 70 13.78 -3.03 25.90
N ALA A 71 13.04 -2.31 25.05
CA ALA A 71 13.62 -1.42 24.06
C ALA A 71 14.21 -0.16 24.70
N ALA A 72 13.57 0.38 25.74
CA ALA A 72 14.06 1.51 26.53
C ALA A 72 15.33 1.12 27.32
N ALA A 73 15.33 -0.01 28.03
CA ALA A 73 16.48 -0.50 28.78
C ALA A 73 17.72 -0.76 27.91
N LYS A 74 17.52 -1.10 26.61
CA LYS A 74 18.60 -1.24 25.61
C LYS A 74 19.06 0.09 25.01
N GLY A 75 18.53 1.23 25.44
CA GLY A 75 18.81 2.54 24.84
C GLY A 75 18.34 2.67 23.39
N SER A 76 17.44 1.80 22.94
CA SER A 76 16.92 1.80 21.56
C SER A 76 15.75 2.75 21.36
N LEU A 77 15.18 3.30 22.43
CA LEU A 77 14.17 4.35 22.45
C LEU A 77 14.73 5.58 23.15
N SER A 78 14.42 6.77 22.66
CA SER A 78 14.62 7.99 23.42
C SER A 78 13.63 8.04 24.59
N GLU A 79 13.95 8.80 25.65
CA GLU A 79 13.03 9.00 26.77
C GLU A 79 11.67 9.57 26.34
N HIS A 80 11.67 10.48 25.35
CA HIS A 80 10.45 11.01 24.75
C HIS A 80 9.60 9.91 24.08
N GLN A 81 10.24 8.99 23.33
CA GLN A 81 9.54 7.87 22.71
C GLN A 81 8.99 6.90 23.75
N HIS A 82 9.76 6.57 24.79
CA HIS A 82 9.32 5.71 25.88
C HIS A 82 8.07 6.29 26.55
N ARG A 83 8.12 7.56 27.01
CA ARG A 83 6.97 8.25 27.60
C ARG A 83 5.76 8.30 26.68
N ARG A 84 5.98 8.62 25.41
CA ARG A 84 4.88 8.67 24.42
C ARG A 84 4.22 7.32 24.23
N PHE A 85 4.97 6.25 24.03
CA PHE A 85 4.40 4.92 23.80
C PHE A 85 3.68 4.38 25.02
N THR A 86 4.21 4.62 26.23
CA THR A 86 3.54 4.27 27.48
C THR A 86 2.21 5.03 27.63
N ARG A 87 2.17 6.32 27.32
CA ARG A 87 0.94 7.11 27.35
C ARG A 87 -0.10 6.55 26.36
N ILE A 88 0.25 6.33 25.08
CA ILE A 88 -0.67 5.80 24.07
C ILE A 88 -1.22 4.43 24.51
N LEU A 89 -0.41 3.57 25.10
CA LEU A 89 -0.85 2.29 25.60
C LEU A 89 -1.87 2.43 26.73
N ASN A 90 -1.64 3.35 27.66
CA ASN A 90 -2.57 3.65 28.76
C ASN A 90 -3.88 4.24 28.25
N ASP A 91 -3.82 5.13 27.24
CA ASP A 91 -5.00 5.72 26.61
C ASP A 91 -5.86 4.65 25.90
N ALA A 92 -5.21 3.71 25.18
CA ALA A 92 -5.88 2.59 24.56
C ALA A 92 -6.62 1.70 25.57
N HIS A 93 -6.03 1.45 26.74
CA HIS A 93 -6.67 0.68 27.81
C HIS A 93 -7.84 1.43 28.43
N ARG A 94 -7.67 2.72 28.71
CA ARG A 94 -8.78 3.55 29.21
C ARG A 94 -9.98 3.53 28.28
N LEU A 95 -9.74 3.69 26.96
CA LEU A 95 -10.85 3.62 25.99
C LEU A 95 -11.49 2.24 25.95
N TYR A 96 -10.69 1.17 25.99
CA TYR A 96 -11.19 -0.20 25.98
C TYR A 96 -12.09 -0.51 27.17
N ASP A 97 -11.77 0.04 28.35
CA ASP A 97 -12.49 -0.21 29.61
C ASP A 97 -13.66 0.79 29.87
N ARG A 98 -13.78 1.85 29.05
CA ARG A 98 -14.87 2.85 29.19
C ARG A 98 -16.24 2.22 28.94
N GLY A 99 -17.20 2.56 29.79
CA GLY A 99 -18.59 2.11 29.66
C GLY A 99 -19.46 2.95 28.73
N ASP A 100 -19.09 4.22 28.54
CA ASP A 100 -19.81 5.24 27.78
C ASP A 100 -19.55 5.20 26.25
N VAL A 101 -18.56 4.47 25.78
CA VAL A 101 -18.28 4.22 24.35
C VAL A 101 -18.91 2.90 23.92
N GLY A 102 -19.51 2.87 22.74
CA GLY A 102 -20.19 1.70 22.18
C GLY A 102 -19.30 0.45 22.20
N ARG A 103 -19.81 -0.69 22.67
CA ARG A 103 -19.06 -1.94 22.81
C ARG A 103 -18.34 -2.35 21.51
N ARG A 104 -19.01 -2.15 20.35
CA ARG A 104 -18.46 -2.51 19.04
C ARG A 104 -17.22 -1.65 18.72
N CYS A 105 -17.26 -0.35 18.95
CA CYS A 105 -16.15 0.56 18.68
C CYS A 105 -14.98 0.32 19.64
N ARG A 106 -15.24 0.12 20.93
CA ARG A 106 -14.21 -0.29 21.92
C ARG A 106 -13.51 -1.57 21.51
N SER A 107 -14.25 -2.55 20.99
CA SER A 107 -13.68 -3.83 20.56
C SER A 107 -12.65 -3.68 19.43
N GLN A 108 -12.75 -2.65 18.59
CA GLN A 108 -11.76 -2.40 17.52
C GLN A 108 -10.40 -2.02 18.10
N VAL A 109 -10.35 -1.16 19.13
CA VAL A 109 -9.11 -0.83 19.84
C VAL A 109 -8.53 -2.08 20.54
N GLY A 110 -9.39 -2.88 21.16
CA GLY A 110 -8.98 -4.16 21.76
C GLY A 110 -8.38 -5.14 20.73
N ARG A 111 -8.87 -5.15 19.50
CA ARG A 111 -8.30 -5.96 18.41
C ARG A 111 -6.93 -5.46 17.95
N VAL A 112 -6.74 -4.14 17.85
CA VAL A 112 -5.42 -3.54 17.54
C VAL A 112 -4.42 -3.88 18.66
N LEU A 113 -4.83 -3.77 19.92
CA LEU A 113 -4.00 -4.21 21.06
C LEU A 113 -3.64 -5.70 20.96
N GLY A 114 -4.60 -6.55 20.64
CA GLY A 114 -4.37 -8.00 20.44
C GLY A 114 -3.37 -8.30 19.33
N LEU A 115 -3.44 -7.58 18.20
CA LEU A 115 -2.45 -7.69 17.12
C LEU A 115 -1.06 -7.28 17.58
N MET A 116 -0.93 -6.14 18.26
CA MET A 116 0.35 -5.65 18.78
C MET A 116 0.94 -6.63 19.80
N ALA A 117 0.11 -7.21 20.67
CA ALA A 117 0.54 -8.22 21.64
C ALA A 117 1.03 -9.50 20.95
N ALA A 118 0.32 -9.99 19.95
CA ALA A 118 0.75 -11.16 19.16
C ALA A 118 2.07 -10.92 18.42
N ILE A 119 2.34 -9.68 17.97
CA ILE A 119 3.63 -9.28 17.38
C ILE A 119 4.71 -9.22 18.47
N ALA A 120 4.38 -8.71 19.67
CA ALA A 120 5.30 -8.61 20.81
C ALA A 120 5.69 -9.98 21.35
N ALA A 121 4.73 -10.90 21.53
CA ALA A 121 4.95 -12.27 22.00
C ALA A 121 5.91 -13.06 21.08
N ARG A 122 5.91 -12.74 19.77
CA ARG A 122 6.87 -13.31 18.80
C ARG A 122 8.21 -12.57 18.75
N GLY A 123 8.49 -11.64 19.68
CA GLY A 123 9.71 -10.85 19.71
C GLY A 123 9.83 -9.86 18.56
N SER A 124 8.75 -9.64 17.81
CA SER A 124 8.76 -8.81 16.60
C SER A 124 8.40 -7.34 16.84
N LEU A 125 7.88 -6.96 18.01
CA LEU A 125 7.65 -5.57 18.43
C LEU A 125 8.96 -4.98 18.97
N ASN A 126 9.80 -4.49 18.05
CA ASN A 126 11.09 -3.87 18.38
C ASN A 126 11.07 -2.35 18.14
N ALA A 127 12.10 -1.65 18.59
CA ALA A 127 12.20 -0.20 18.52
C ALA A 127 11.97 0.37 17.08
N SER A 128 12.36 -0.37 16.02
CA SER A 128 12.17 0.12 14.65
C SER A 128 10.72 0.01 14.16
N ARG A 129 9.90 -0.85 14.76
CA ARG A 129 8.48 -1.08 14.39
C ARG A 129 7.51 -0.30 15.27
N MET A 130 7.93 0.05 16.48
CA MET A 130 7.11 0.79 17.44
C MET A 130 6.56 2.11 16.87
N PRO A 131 7.31 2.95 16.13
CA PRO A 131 6.75 4.19 15.60
C PRO A 131 5.51 3.99 14.73
N ALA A 132 5.48 2.97 13.86
CA ALA A 132 4.33 2.66 13.01
C ALA A 132 3.16 2.10 13.84
N LEU A 133 3.43 1.12 14.71
CA LEU A 133 2.40 0.44 15.48
C LEU A 133 1.75 1.35 16.53
N PHE A 134 2.52 2.17 17.22
CA PHE A 134 1.97 3.12 18.17
C PHE A 134 1.25 4.29 17.51
N LEU A 135 1.71 4.77 16.33
CA LEU A 135 0.94 5.73 15.55
C LEU A 135 -0.41 5.13 15.13
N GLN A 136 -0.41 3.89 14.64
CA GLN A 136 -1.63 3.18 14.27
C GLN A 136 -2.58 3.02 15.46
N LEU A 137 -2.08 2.65 16.63
CA LEU A 137 -2.88 2.55 17.86
C LEU A 137 -3.46 3.92 18.26
N GLU A 138 -2.65 4.97 18.28
CA GLU A 138 -3.07 6.36 18.58
C GLU A 138 -4.21 6.82 17.63
N ARG A 139 -4.10 6.53 16.34
CA ARG A 139 -5.14 6.84 15.34
C ARG A 139 -6.42 6.02 15.51
N ASN A 140 -6.29 4.77 15.96
CA ASN A 140 -7.46 3.96 16.30
C ASN A 140 -8.18 4.52 17.54
N ILE A 141 -7.46 4.95 18.57
CA ILE A 141 -8.07 5.61 19.75
C ILE A 141 -8.86 6.85 19.31
N GLU A 142 -8.19 7.79 18.62
CA GLU A 142 -8.77 9.05 18.16
C GLU A 142 -10.02 8.84 17.30
N PHE A 143 -10.04 7.82 16.44
CA PHE A 143 -11.14 7.52 15.55
C PHE A 143 -12.31 6.84 16.26
N TRP A 144 -12.04 5.79 17.04
CA TRP A 144 -13.11 5.01 17.68
C TRP A 144 -13.76 5.70 18.88
N GLU A 145 -13.13 6.73 19.44
CA GLU A 145 -13.74 7.63 20.44
C GLU A 145 -14.95 8.42 19.88
N GLN A 146 -15.00 8.62 18.56
CA GLN A 146 -16.07 9.35 17.89
C GLN A 146 -17.27 8.46 17.52
N GLU A 147 -17.26 7.17 17.87
CA GLU A 147 -18.28 6.17 17.50
C GLU A 147 -18.65 6.21 15.99
N PRO A 148 -17.66 6.13 15.09
CA PRO A 148 -17.86 6.40 13.69
C PRO A 148 -18.72 5.33 13.00
N ASP A 149 -19.46 5.78 11.98
CA ASP A 149 -20.04 4.90 10.99
C ASP A 149 -19.05 4.69 9.83
N ILE A 150 -18.44 3.50 9.78
CA ILE A 150 -17.41 3.17 8.79
C ILE A 150 -17.64 1.78 8.18
N ARG A 151 -17.48 1.68 6.87
CA ARG A 151 -17.51 0.41 6.13
C ARG A 151 -16.13 -0.24 6.10
N ILE A 152 -16.12 -1.56 5.85
CA ILE A 152 -14.88 -2.30 5.56
C ILE A 152 -14.29 -1.73 4.26
N GLY A 153 -12.96 -1.51 4.25
CA GLY A 153 -12.26 -0.96 3.11
C GLY A 153 -12.17 0.57 3.12
N GLU A 154 -13.06 1.27 3.81
CA GLU A 154 -13.00 2.74 3.86
C GLU A 154 -11.69 3.25 4.44
N ARG A 155 -11.25 4.38 3.91
CA ARG A 155 -9.97 5.01 4.24
C ARG A 155 -10.17 6.22 5.13
N VAL A 156 -9.23 6.41 6.06
CA VAL A 156 -9.27 7.47 7.06
C VAL A 156 -7.95 8.22 7.07
N SER A 157 -8.00 9.55 7.14
CA SER A 157 -6.86 10.43 7.40
C SER A 157 -7.15 11.36 8.57
N PHE A 158 -6.13 12.04 9.10
CA PHE A 158 -6.24 12.78 10.37
C PHE A 158 -5.72 14.19 10.23
N GLY A 159 -6.61 15.17 10.26
CA GLY A 159 -6.28 16.59 10.20
C GLY A 159 -5.43 16.93 8.99
N LYS A 160 -4.26 17.53 9.25
CA LYS A 160 -3.30 17.91 8.21
C LYS A 160 -2.30 16.80 7.84
N ASP A 161 -2.36 15.61 8.49
CA ASP A 161 -1.53 14.46 8.12
C ASP A 161 -2.23 13.69 6.99
N PRO A 162 -1.66 13.66 5.78
CA PRO A 162 -2.27 12.98 4.64
C PRO A 162 -2.11 11.46 4.66
N LEU A 163 -1.50 10.90 5.72
CA LEU A 163 -1.33 9.46 5.89
C LEU A 163 -2.69 8.77 5.97
N LEU A 164 -2.87 7.77 5.12
CA LEU A 164 -4.09 6.98 5.04
C LEU A 164 -3.98 5.72 5.89
N LEU A 165 -5.02 5.50 6.71
CA LEU A 165 -5.30 4.21 7.29
C LEU A 165 -6.56 3.64 6.61
N GLN A 166 -6.67 2.32 6.51
CA GLN A 166 -7.82 1.62 5.94
C GLN A 166 -8.45 0.74 7.00
N HIS A 167 -9.79 0.70 7.03
CA HIS A 167 -10.54 -0.14 7.96
C HIS A 167 -10.59 -1.59 7.45
N TYR A 168 -10.08 -2.49 8.25
CA TYR A 168 -10.18 -3.94 8.02
C TYR A 168 -11.04 -4.60 9.08
N ALA A 169 -12.00 -5.41 8.66
CA ALA A 169 -12.90 -6.11 9.56
C ALA A 169 -12.12 -6.91 10.62
N GLY A 170 -12.39 -6.59 11.88
CA GLY A 170 -11.72 -7.28 12.99
C GLY A 170 -10.29 -6.88 13.29
N TYR A 171 -9.73 -5.89 12.57
CA TYR A 171 -8.35 -5.41 12.78
C TYR A 171 -8.26 -3.89 12.99
N GLY A 172 -9.40 -3.19 12.99
CA GLY A 172 -9.44 -1.74 13.12
C GLY A 172 -8.83 -1.02 11.91
N LEU A 173 -8.36 0.20 12.16
CA LEU A 173 -7.66 0.98 11.15
C LEU A 173 -6.20 0.53 11.04
N GLN A 174 -5.76 0.20 9.84
CA GLN A 174 -4.40 -0.22 9.54
C GLN A 174 -3.72 0.74 8.58
N ILE A 175 -2.46 1.09 8.81
CA ILE A 175 -1.68 1.85 7.82
C ILE A 175 -1.64 1.05 6.52
N GLN A 176 -2.00 1.70 5.40
CA GLN A 176 -2.05 1.07 4.08
C GLN A 176 -0.89 1.57 3.19
N PRO A 177 0.26 0.87 3.16
CA PRO A 177 1.44 1.35 2.46
C PRO A 177 1.24 1.55 0.96
N LEU A 178 0.54 0.62 0.28
CA LEU A 178 0.33 0.71 -1.16
C LEU A 178 -0.52 1.95 -1.53
N GLY A 179 -1.65 2.17 -0.87
CA GLY A 179 -2.51 3.32 -1.12
C GLY A 179 -1.83 4.65 -0.83
N ASN A 180 -1.04 4.73 0.25
CA ASN A 180 -0.26 5.93 0.55
C ASN A 180 0.77 6.25 -0.52
N PHE A 181 1.50 5.27 -1.01
CA PHE A 181 2.48 5.49 -2.08
C PHE A 181 1.83 5.70 -3.45
N GLY A 182 0.68 5.08 -3.72
CA GLY A 182 -0.16 5.35 -4.87
C GLY A 182 -0.58 6.82 -4.90
N LYS A 183 -1.15 7.30 -3.79
CA LYS A 183 -1.51 8.72 -3.59
C LYS A 183 -0.31 9.66 -3.77
N ALA A 184 0.86 9.30 -3.22
CA ALA A 184 2.07 10.12 -3.40
C ALA A 184 2.50 10.19 -4.88
N ASN A 185 2.41 9.10 -5.63
CA ASN A 185 2.68 9.09 -7.07
C ASN A 185 1.65 9.92 -7.85
N GLY A 186 0.36 9.84 -7.52
CA GLY A 186 -0.70 10.65 -8.11
C GLY A 186 -0.48 12.15 -7.87
N LEU A 187 -0.17 12.55 -6.63
CA LEU A 187 0.19 13.93 -6.28
C LEU A 187 1.42 14.43 -7.05
N TRP A 188 2.43 13.57 -7.21
CA TRP A 188 3.60 13.90 -8.01
C TRP A 188 3.24 14.09 -9.50
N THR A 189 2.43 13.20 -10.06
CA THR A 189 1.95 13.31 -11.46
C THR A 189 1.19 14.61 -11.68
N GLU A 190 0.26 14.96 -10.78
CA GLU A 190 -0.45 16.24 -10.84
C GLU A 190 0.51 17.42 -10.86
N CYS A 191 1.55 17.40 -10.02
CA CYS A 191 2.55 18.46 -9.98
C CYS A 191 3.36 18.58 -11.28
N GLN A 192 3.51 17.50 -12.06
CA GLN A 192 4.17 17.53 -13.37
C GLN A 192 3.24 18.06 -14.47
N GLU A 193 1.99 17.58 -14.48
CA GLU A 193 1.01 17.88 -15.53
C GLU A 193 0.32 19.23 -15.32
N ARG A 194 0.05 19.58 -14.07
CA ARG A 194 -0.67 20.80 -13.67
C ARG A 194 0.07 21.56 -12.57
N PRO A 195 1.20 22.21 -12.85
CA PRO A 195 2.03 22.85 -11.83
C PRO A 195 1.30 23.91 -10.98
N ARG A 196 0.25 24.54 -11.52
CA ARG A 196 -0.57 25.55 -10.80
C ARG A 196 -1.44 24.92 -9.72
N ASP A 197 -1.91 23.69 -9.93
CA ASP A 197 -2.77 22.93 -9.00
C ASP A 197 -1.97 22.04 -8.05
N CYS A 198 -0.64 22.07 -8.18
CA CYS A 198 0.28 21.18 -7.46
C CYS A 198 0.14 21.28 -5.93
N ARG A 199 -0.31 20.21 -5.30
CA ARG A 199 -0.40 20.11 -3.83
C ARG A 199 0.94 19.72 -3.21
N ARG A 200 1.98 20.49 -3.54
CA ARG A 200 3.38 20.27 -3.13
C ARG A 200 3.53 19.99 -1.63
N LYS A 201 2.85 20.77 -0.77
CA LYS A 201 2.90 20.57 0.69
C LYS A 201 2.30 19.23 1.13
N MET A 202 1.24 18.79 0.47
CA MET A 202 0.61 17.49 0.77
C MET A 202 1.52 16.34 0.37
N LEU A 203 2.10 16.37 -0.83
CA LEU A 203 3.07 15.38 -1.29
C LEU A 203 4.26 15.27 -0.31
N HIS A 204 4.83 16.40 0.08
CA HIS A 204 5.96 16.45 1.01
C HIS A 204 5.60 15.81 2.36
N ARG A 205 4.48 16.23 2.97
CA ARG A 205 3.99 15.67 4.24
C ARG A 205 3.73 14.17 4.15
N LEU A 206 3.15 13.69 3.04
CA LEU A 206 2.87 12.26 2.85
C LEU A 206 4.15 11.45 2.79
N LEU A 207 5.15 11.90 2.03
CA LEU A 207 6.45 11.23 1.97
C LEU A 207 7.13 11.20 3.34
N ASP A 208 7.07 12.30 4.11
CA ASP A 208 7.59 12.36 5.47
C ASP A 208 6.86 11.42 6.41
N SER A 209 5.54 11.33 6.31
CA SER A 209 4.75 10.40 7.12
C SER A 209 5.12 8.96 6.79
N MET A 210 5.28 8.62 5.51
CA MET A 210 5.75 7.29 5.10
C MET A 210 7.18 6.99 5.56
N MET A 211 8.05 8.00 5.62
CA MET A 211 9.39 7.85 6.22
C MET A 211 9.35 7.52 7.70
N ARG A 212 8.44 8.15 8.46
CA ARG A 212 8.28 7.92 9.92
C ARG A 212 7.76 6.53 10.27
N VAL A 213 6.88 5.97 9.42
CA VAL A 213 6.27 4.64 9.65
C VAL A 213 7.05 3.48 9.03
N ALA A 214 8.18 3.76 8.41
CA ALA A 214 9.07 2.72 7.90
C ALA A 214 9.76 1.97 9.05
N SER A 215 9.85 0.65 8.93
CA SER A 215 10.51 -0.25 9.88
C SER A 215 11.83 -0.81 9.31
N ARG A 216 12.55 -1.58 10.13
CA ARG A 216 13.68 -2.40 9.72
C ARG A 216 13.29 -3.88 9.69
N ARG A 217 13.49 -4.50 8.52
CA ARG A 217 13.23 -5.92 8.26
C ARG A 217 14.50 -6.58 7.74
N GLY A 218 15.10 -7.47 8.55
CA GLY A 218 16.33 -8.16 8.13
C GLY A 218 17.45 -7.24 7.65
N GLY A 219 17.63 -6.07 8.30
CA GLY A 219 18.67 -5.11 8.00
C GLY A 219 18.31 -4.05 6.94
N PHE A 220 17.18 -4.17 6.23
CA PHE A 220 16.73 -3.18 5.23
C PHE A 220 15.46 -2.44 5.69
N LYS A 221 15.15 -1.31 5.03
CA LYS A 221 13.95 -0.53 5.29
C LYS A 221 12.75 -1.19 4.64
N ALA A 222 11.61 -1.25 5.36
CA ALA A 222 10.37 -1.83 4.86
C ALA A 222 9.14 -1.07 5.37
N TRP A 223 8.06 -1.14 4.61
CA TRP A 223 6.71 -0.76 5.01
C TRP A 223 5.91 -2.04 5.16
N GLU A 224 5.72 -2.45 6.42
CA GLU A 224 5.14 -3.74 6.76
C GLU A 224 3.64 -3.61 7.03
N TYR A 225 2.94 -4.72 6.86
CA TYR A 225 1.53 -4.89 7.22
C TYR A 225 1.44 -5.65 8.54
N TRP A 226 0.51 -5.24 9.39
CA TRP A 226 0.50 -5.61 10.80
C TRP A 226 -0.66 -6.53 11.20
N PHE A 227 -1.39 -7.08 10.24
CA PHE A 227 -2.53 -7.99 10.47
C PHE A 227 -2.39 -9.28 9.67
N PRO A 228 -3.02 -10.39 10.10
CA PRO A 228 -3.09 -11.63 9.34
C PRO A 228 -3.85 -11.43 8.04
N PHE A 229 -3.40 -12.07 6.97
CA PHE A 229 -4.04 -11.99 5.67
C PHE A 229 -3.70 -13.22 4.83
N GLY A 230 -4.72 -13.91 4.28
CA GLY A 230 -4.55 -15.03 3.36
C GLY A 230 -3.62 -16.12 3.86
N GLY A 231 -3.70 -16.48 5.15
CA GLY A 231 -2.82 -17.44 5.82
C GLY A 231 -1.47 -16.87 6.26
N GLY A 232 -1.16 -15.62 5.95
CA GLY A 232 0.09 -14.96 6.36
C GLY A 232 0.00 -14.32 7.74
N SER A 233 1.04 -14.50 8.55
CA SER A 233 1.16 -13.85 9.87
C SER A 233 1.93 -12.53 9.81
N PRO A 234 1.49 -11.47 10.55
CA PRO A 234 2.21 -10.22 10.62
C PRO A 234 3.52 -10.36 11.43
N PRO A 235 4.55 -9.54 11.15
CA PRO A 235 4.59 -8.55 10.08
C PRO A 235 4.94 -9.17 8.72
N TRP A 236 4.23 -8.78 7.67
CA TRP A 236 4.58 -9.17 6.30
C TRP A 236 4.79 -7.94 5.41
N ALA A 237 5.42 -8.13 4.27
CA ALA A 237 5.73 -7.06 3.33
C ALA A 237 5.21 -7.38 1.93
N SER A 238 4.97 -6.32 1.15
CA SER A 238 4.51 -6.40 -0.24
C SER A 238 5.58 -5.89 -1.20
N GLY A 239 5.87 -6.69 -2.23
CA GLY A 239 6.75 -6.27 -3.32
C GLY A 239 6.15 -5.11 -4.10
N MET A 240 4.85 -5.16 -4.37
CA MET A 240 4.12 -4.08 -5.04
C MET A 240 4.21 -2.76 -4.24
N ALA A 241 3.82 -2.79 -2.97
CA ALA A 241 3.85 -1.59 -2.13
C ALA A 241 5.26 -1.02 -1.97
N THR A 242 6.27 -1.88 -1.82
CA THR A 242 7.66 -1.43 -1.70
C THR A 242 8.17 -0.79 -2.98
N ALA A 243 7.89 -1.37 -4.16
CA ALA A 243 8.31 -0.79 -5.44
C ALA A 243 7.60 0.54 -5.73
N THR A 244 6.28 0.63 -5.46
CA THR A 244 5.51 1.87 -5.55
C THR A 244 6.07 2.94 -4.61
N GLY A 245 6.51 2.54 -3.41
CA GLY A 245 7.17 3.41 -2.45
C GLY A 245 8.54 3.90 -2.92
N MET A 246 9.35 3.01 -3.48
CA MET A 246 10.65 3.39 -4.05
C MET A 246 10.47 4.37 -5.22
N GLN A 247 9.46 4.16 -6.07
CA GLN A 247 9.09 5.07 -7.14
C GLN A 247 8.70 6.46 -6.60
N ALA A 248 7.79 6.52 -5.62
CA ALA A 248 7.33 7.78 -5.02
C ALA A 248 8.47 8.54 -4.33
N LEU A 249 9.30 7.83 -3.56
CA LEU A 249 10.43 8.42 -2.84
C LEU A 249 11.52 8.93 -3.80
N SER A 250 11.85 8.20 -4.87
CA SER A 250 12.84 8.67 -5.84
C SER A 250 12.36 9.88 -6.62
N ARG A 251 11.08 9.91 -7.02
CA ARG A 251 10.42 11.09 -7.61
C ARG A 251 10.42 12.28 -6.64
N GLY A 252 10.08 12.05 -5.37
CA GLY A 252 10.12 13.07 -4.34
C GLY A 252 11.53 13.60 -4.09
N ALA A 253 12.55 12.74 -4.09
CA ALA A 253 13.95 13.14 -3.95
C ALA A 253 14.37 14.14 -5.03
N THR A 254 14.05 13.84 -6.29
CA THR A 254 14.35 14.73 -7.43
C THR A 254 13.50 16.00 -7.39
N PHE A 255 12.21 15.88 -7.09
CA PHE A 255 11.27 16.99 -7.11
C PHE A 255 11.50 18.04 -6.01
N PHE A 256 11.89 17.57 -4.81
CA PHE A 256 12.16 18.47 -3.67
C PHE A 256 13.64 18.81 -3.51
N GLY A 257 14.55 18.11 -4.19
CA GLY A 257 15.99 18.22 -3.96
C GLY A 257 16.42 17.60 -2.62
N GLU A 258 15.70 16.59 -2.12
CA GLU A 258 15.95 15.99 -0.80
C GLU A 258 16.53 14.57 -0.90
N PRO A 259 17.86 14.41 -0.74
CA PRO A 259 18.53 13.10 -0.86
C PRO A 259 18.05 12.04 0.14
N ARG A 260 17.42 12.44 1.27
CA ARG A 260 16.92 11.51 2.29
C ARG A 260 15.87 10.55 1.75
N TYR A 261 15.04 10.97 0.80
CA TYR A 261 14.04 10.10 0.16
C TYR A 261 14.73 9.06 -0.75
N MET A 262 15.72 9.47 -1.54
CA MET A 262 16.50 8.53 -2.35
C MET A 262 17.25 7.51 -1.49
N LYS A 263 17.82 7.97 -0.36
CA LYS A 263 18.47 7.08 0.62
C LYS A 263 17.50 6.05 1.17
N ALA A 264 16.26 6.44 1.47
CA ALA A 264 15.23 5.51 1.97
C ALA A 264 14.83 4.48 0.91
N ALA A 265 14.62 4.90 -0.34
CA ALA A 265 14.35 4.00 -1.46
C ALA A 265 15.49 2.98 -1.65
N ARG A 266 16.75 3.43 -1.60
CA ARG A 266 17.93 2.56 -1.67
C ARG A 266 17.97 1.54 -0.53
N GLN A 267 17.59 1.96 0.68
CA GLN A 267 17.55 1.08 1.85
C GLN A 267 16.45 0.02 1.76
N ALA A 268 15.39 0.23 0.96
CA ALA A 268 14.31 -0.73 0.73
C ALA A 268 14.63 -1.74 -0.40
N LEU A 269 15.53 -1.41 -1.31
CA LEU A 269 15.88 -2.24 -2.48
C LEU A 269 16.21 -3.71 -2.14
N PRO A 270 16.86 -4.05 -0.99
CA PRO A 270 17.20 -5.43 -0.66
C PRO A 270 16.02 -6.40 -0.56
N ILE A 271 14.78 -5.95 -0.39
CA ILE A 271 13.60 -6.83 -0.39
C ILE A 271 13.50 -7.65 -1.69
N PHE A 272 13.89 -7.06 -2.84
CA PHE A 272 13.88 -7.68 -4.15
C PHE A 272 15.08 -8.61 -4.40
N ARG A 273 15.97 -8.75 -3.41
CA ARG A 273 17.13 -9.65 -3.44
C ARG A 273 16.96 -10.85 -2.51
N LYS A 274 16.03 -10.78 -1.57
CA LYS A 274 15.82 -11.81 -0.55
C LYS A 274 14.63 -12.69 -0.89
N PRO A 275 14.73 -13.99 -0.61
CA PRO A 275 13.58 -14.89 -0.77
C PRO A 275 12.52 -14.65 0.32
N PRO A 276 11.28 -15.17 0.12
CA PRO A 276 10.28 -15.28 1.18
C PRO A 276 10.80 -16.09 2.38
N PRO A 277 10.33 -15.82 3.60
CA PRO A 277 9.38 -14.79 3.96
C PRO A 277 10.04 -13.42 4.20
N LEU A 278 11.38 -13.34 4.16
CA LEU A 278 12.12 -12.11 4.44
C LEU A 278 11.93 -11.06 3.35
N GLY A 279 12.02 -11.47 2.10
CA GLY A 279 11.83 -10.65 0.92
C GLY A 279 10.72 -11.19 0.02
N VAL A 280 10.78 -10.82 -1.26
CA VAL A 280 9.72 -11.10 -2.24
C VAL A 280 10.24 -11.76 -3.53
N ARG A 281 11.53 -12.15 -3.57
CA ARG A 281 12.16 -12.68 -4.77
C ARG A 281 12.01 -14.18 -4.89
N ILE A 282 11.48 -14.63 -6.02
CA ILE A 282 11.51 -16.04 -6.45
C ILE A 282 12.36 -16.16 -7.72
N ASP A 283 13.48 -16.82 -7.61
CA ASP A 283 14.31 -17.14 -8.77
C ASP A 283 13.72 -18.29 -9.59
N SER A 284 13.91 -18.22 -10.89
CA SER A 284 13.33 -19.18 -11.84
C SER A 284 14.23 -19.37 -13.06
N GLY A 285 15.47 -19.80 -12.87
CA GLY A 285 16.46 -20.11 -13.93
C GLY A 285 16.76 -18.97 -14.91
N ARG A 286 15.74 -18.32 -15.45
CA ARG A 286 15.84 -17.16 -16.34
C ARG A 286 14.97 -16.02 -15.84
N GLY A 287 15.51 -15.20 -14.94
CA GLY A 287 14.87 -14.05 -14.34
C GLY A 287 14.26 -14.34 -12.96
N ALA A 288 13.57 -13.37 -12.39
CA ALA A 288 12.99 -13.45 -11.07
C ALA A 288 11.56 -12.91 -11.05
N HIS A 289 10.67 -13.59 -10.33
CA HIS A 289 9.33 -13.07 -10.01
C HIS A 289 9.38 -12.34 -8.68
N TYR A 290 8.69 -11.20 -8.58
CA TYR A 290 8.53 -10.44 -7.34
C TYR A 290 7.11 -10.57 -6.83
N LEU A 291 6.98 -11.14 -5.63
CA LEU A 291 5.69 -11.49 -5.02
C LEU A 291 4.93 -10.26 -4.53
N LEU A 292 3.61 -10.34 -4.60
CA LEU A 292 2.74 -9.40 -3.87
C LEU A 292 2.95 -9.53 -2.37
N TYR A 293 2.88 -10.76 -1.84
CA TYR A 293 2.96 -11.07 -0.41
C TYR A 293 4.23 -11.85 -0.08
N SER A 294 5.03 -11.36 0.88
CA SER A 294 6.26 -12.04 1.31
C SER A 294 6.03 -13.41 1.96
N PHE A 295 4.80 -13.74 2.32
CA PHE A 295 4.43 -15.03 2.93
C PHE A 295 3.86 -16.05 1.93
N ALA A 296 3.53 -15.65 0.70
CA ALA A 296 2.83 -16.51 -0.27
C ALA A 296 3.71 -16.87 -1.49
N PRO A 297 4.76 -17.71 -1.32
CA PRO A 297 5.73 -18.00 -2.39
C PRO A 297 5.14 -18.74 -3.58
N GLY A 298 3.97 -19.38 -3.45
CA GLY A 298 3.26 -20.06 -4.54
C GLY A 298 2.36 -19.15 -5.37
N LEU A 299 1.97 -17.98 -4.86
CA LEU A 299 1.00 -17.10 -5.51
C LEU A 299 1.70 -16.10 -6.44
N ARG A 300 1.28 -16.07 -7.71
CA ARG A 300 1.79 -15.16 -8.75
C ARG A 300 0.69 -14.20 -9.17
N VAL A 301 0.66 -13.01 -8.59
CA VAL A 301 -0.35 -11.96 -8.86
C VAL A 301 0.19 -11.01 -9.94
N LEU A 302 -0.53 -10.89 -11.06
CA LEU A 302 -0.02 -10.20 -12.26
C LEU A 302 0.15 -8.69 -12.03
N ASN A 303 -0.89 -7.99 -11.56
CA ASN A 303 -0.81 -6.54 -11.32
C ASN A 303 0.33 -6.17 -10.37
N ALA A 304 0.51 -6.96 -9.33
CA ALA A 304 1.57 -6.73 -8.35
C ALA A 304 2.97 -6.90 -8.96
N PHE A 305 3.15 -7.91 -9.78
CA PHE A 305 4.44 -8.15 -10.43
C PHE A 305 4.77 -7.05 -11.45
N LEU A 306 3.79 -6.66 -12.29
CA LEU A 306 4.00 -5.59 -13.27
C LEU A 306 4.30 -4.25 -12.59
N GLN A 307 3.58 -3.89 -11.52
CA GLN A 307 3.88 -2.68 -10.75
C GLN A 307 5.23 -2.76 -10.03
N ALA A 308 5.61 -3.93 -9.53
CA ALA A 308 6.92 -4.10 -8.90
C ALA A 308 8.07 -3.81 -9.88
N ILE A 309 8.01 -4.32 -11.11
CA ILE A 309 9.04 -4.04 -12.12
C ILE A 309 8.96 -2.60 -12.64
N THR A 310 7.77 -2.01 -12.75
CA THR A 310 7.60 -0.59 -13.11
C THR A 310 8.27 0.32 -12.08
N GLY A 311 8.01 0.10 -10.80
CA GLY A 311 8.64 0.87 -9.72
C GLY A 311 10.15 0.69 -9.66
N LEU A 312 10.66 -0.51 -9.90
CA LEU A 312 12.10 -0.78 -10.00
C LEU A 312 12.72 -0.06 -11.20
N PHE A 313 12.05 -0.01 -12.37
CA PHE A 313 12.51 0.73 -13.54
C PHE A 313 12.66 2.22 -13.24
N ASP A 314 11.59 2.85 -12.73
CA ASP A 314 11.58 4.28 -12.44
C ASP A 314 12.64 4.65 -11.38
N TYR A 315 12.75 3.83 -10.31
CA TYR A 315 13.80 4.02 -9.31
C TYR A 315 15.21 3.87 -9.91
N ALA A 316 15.44 2.84 -10.71
CA ALA A 316 16.74 2.62 -11.34
C ALA A 316 17.16 3.79 -12.22
N LYS A 317 16.21 4.31 -13.03
CA LYS A 317 16.43 5.46 -13.92
C LYS A 317 16.74 6.75 -13.14
N LEU A 318 16.06 7.00 -12.01
CA LEU A 318 16.25 8.23 -11.23
C LEU A 318 17.47 8.18 -10.31
N SER A 319 17.90 6.98 -9.88
CA SER A 319 19.01 6.80 -8.94
C SER A 319 20.33 6.38 -9.57
N ASP A 320 20.32 5.97 -10.84
CA ASP A 320 21.45 5.32 -11.54
C ASP A 320 22.07 4.13 -10.76
N ASP A 321 21.25 3.45 -9.92
CA ASP A 321 21.71 2.31 -9.12
C ASP A 321 21.79 1.06 -10.00
N ARG A 322 23.01 0.63 -10.35
CA ARG A 322 23.27 -0.58 -11.17
C ARG A 322 22.61 -1.84 -10.59
N ARG A 323 22.40 -1.91 -9.26
CA ARG A 323 21.73 -3.06 -8.62
C ARG A 323 20.25 -3.04 -8.94
N ALA A 324 19.62 -1.87 -8.96
CA ALA A 324 18.22 -1.73 -9.34
C ALA A 324 18.01 -2.06 -10.82
N HIS A 325 18.91 -1.63 -11.70
CA HIS A 325 18.88 -2.02 -13.11
C HIS A 325 18.93 -3.54 -13.29
N ARG A 326 19.82 -4.25 -12.56
CA ARG A 326 19.87 -5.72 -12.61
C ARG A 326 18.60 -6.37 -12.07
N LEU A 327 18.01 -5.84 -11.01
CA LEU A 327 16.74 -6.36 -10.45
C LEU A 327 15.58 -6.11 -11.40
N PHE A 328 15.49 -4.93 -11.98
CA PHE A 328 14.51 -4.65 -13.04
C PHE A 328 14.66 -5.63 -14.19
N HIS A 329 15.87 -5.79 -14.73
CA HIS A 329 16.13 -6.70 -15.85
C HIS A 329 15.72 -8.15 -15.52
N ALA A 330 16.09 -8.65 -14.35
CA ALA A 330 15.68 -9.99 -13.91
C ALA A 330 14.16 -10.15 -13.84
N GLY A 331 13.46 -9.13 -13.34
CA GLY A 331 11.99 -9.08 -13.31
C GLY A 331 11.38 -9.00 -14.71
N ASP A 332 11.89 -8.13 -15.56
CA ASP A 332 11.41 -7.91 -16.92
C ASP A 332 11.55 -9.18 -17.79
N VAL A 333 12.69 -9.85 -17.74
CA VAL A 333 12.90 -11.15 -18.43
C VAL A 333 11.84 -12.18 -18.01
N ARG A 334 11.51 -12.23 -16.74
CA ARG A 334 10.49 -13.15 -16.21
C ARG A 334 9.08 -12.69 -16.60
N ALA A 335 8.76 -11.42 -16.44
CA ALA A 335 7.44 -10.87 -16.75
C ALA A 335 7.06 -11.07 -18.22
N ARG A 336 7.98 -10.87 -19.16
CA ARG A 336 7.76 -11.13 -20.59
C ARG A 336 7.33 -12.57 -20.88
N ARG A 337 7.79 -13.53 -20.09
CA ARG A 337 7.43 -14.96 -20.23
C ARG A 337 6.13 -15.31 -19.52
N GLU A 338 5.86 -14.68 -18.40
CA GLU A 338 4.68 -14.98 -17.60
C GLU A 338 3.42 -14.27 -18.13
N THR A 339 3.54 -13.02 -18.57
CA THR A 339 2.39 -12.20 -19.01
C THR A 339 1.44 -12.93 -19.98
N PRO A 340 1.90 -13.63 -21.03
CA PRO A 340 0.98 -14.34 -21.92
C PRO A 340 0.16 -15.45 -21.25
N ARG A 341 0.61 -15.98 -20.11
CA ARG A 341 -0.06 -17.06 -19.39
C ARG A 341 -1.29 -16.59 -18.60
N TYR A 342 -1.43 -15.27 -18.45
CA TYR A 342 -2.59 -14.64 -17.79
C TYR A 342 -3.68 -14.25 -18.79
N ASP A 343 -3.46 -14.41 -20.07
CA ASP A 343 -4.42 -14.09 -21.11
C ASP A 343 -5.30 -15.32 -21.39
N THR A 344 -6.62 -15.16 -21.20
CA THR A 344 -7.60 -16.23 -21.43
C THR A 344 -8.06 -16.30 -22.89
N GLY A 345 -7.70 -15.31 -23.73
CA GLY A 345 -8.25 -15.11 -25.06
C GLY A 345 -9.45 -14.15 -25.11
N SER A 346 -10.08 -13.87 -23.97
CA SER A 346 -11.24 -12.95 -23.85
C SER A 346 -11.21 -12.10 -22.57
N TRP A 347 -10.29 -12.37 -21.64
CA TRP A 347 -10.10 -11.67 -20.36
C TRP A 347 -8.71 -11.93 -19.78
N SER A 348 -8.48 -11.50 -18.52
CA SER A 348 -7.25 -11.83 -17.80
C SER A 348 -7.50 -12.67 -16.56
N TYR A 349 -6.54 -13.53 -16.22
CA TYR A 349 -6.43 -14.11 -14.89
C TYR A 349 -5.84 -13.09 -13.92
N TYR A 350 -6.32 -13.09 -12.68
CA TYR A 350 -5.76 -12.30 -11.59
C TYR A 350 -4.42 -12.88 -11.10
N ALA A 351 -4.40 -14.19 -10.89
CA ALA A 351 -3.24 -14.88 -10.33
C ALA A 351 -3.04 -16.30 -10.87
N LEU A 352 -1.82 -16.80 -10.75
CA LEU A 352 -1.45 -18.19 -10.99
C LEU A 352 -0.93 -18.82 -9.68
N PRO A 353 -1.13 -20.13 -9.48
CA PRO A 353 -1.73 -21.12 -10.40
C PRO A 353 -3.27 -21.15 -10.40
N ASN A 354 -3.93 -20.44 -9.49
CA ASN A 354 -5.37 -20.56 -9.22
C ASN A 354 -6.26 -20.23 -10.43
N ARG A 355 -5.76 -19.42 -11.39
CA ARG A 355 -6.47 -19.01 -12.60
C ARG A 355 -7.84 -18.35 -12.35
N ASN A 356 -8.01 -17.68 -11.21
CA ASN A 356 -9.18 -16.86 -10.96
C ASN A 356 -9.19 -15.69 -11.96
N LEU A 357 -10.33 -15.41 -12.55
CA LEU A 357 -10.49 -14.26 -13.45
C LEU A 357 -10.31 -12.96 -12.66
N SER A 358 -9.70 -11.98 -13.29
CA SER A 358 -9.66 -10.62 -12.77
C SER A 358 -11.07 -10.05 -12.67
N THR A 359 -11.35 -9.27 -11.61
CA THR A 359 -12.49 -8.35 -11.63
C THR A 359 -12.27 -7.30 -12.72
N TRP A 360 -13.31 -6.52 -13.03
CA TRP A 360 -13.20 -5.43 -13.99
C TRP A 360 -12.04 -4.48 -13.66
N ASP A 361 -12.00 -4.00 -12.42
CA ASP A 361 -11.01 -3.02 -11.97
C ASP A 361 -9.58 -3.56 -12.06
N TYR A 362 -9.37 -4.82 -11.64
CA TYR A 362 -8.05 -5.46 -11.80
C TYR A 362 -7.66 -5.66 -13.25
N HIS A 363 -8.60 -5.96 -14.14
CA HIS A 363 -8.31 -6.10 -15.57
C HIS A 363 -7.89 -4.75 -16.19
N VAL A 364 -8.60 -3.68 -15.86
CA VAL A 364 -8.28 -2.31 -16.31
C VAL A 364 -6.93 -1.87 -15.72
N LEU A 365 -6.70 -2.11 -14.44
CA LEU A 365 -5.43 -1.79 -13.76
C LEU A 365 -4.23 -2.49 -14.42
N VAL A 366 -4.37 -3.79 -14.69
CA VAL A 366 -3.31 -4.58 -15.37
C VAL A 366 -3.07 -4.06 -16.78
N THR A 367 -4.14 -3.67 -17.50
CA THR A 367 -4.01 -3.09 -18.85
C THR A 367 -3.15 -1.83 -18.79
N GLY A 368 -3.42 -0.91 -17.87
CA GLY A 368 -2.63 0.30 -17.69
C GLY A 368 -1.16 0.01 -17.30
N PHE A 369 -0.89 -0.99 -16.46
CA PHE A 369 0.50 -1.39 -16.15
C PHE A 369 1.24 -1.96 -17.37
N LEU A 370 0.55 -2.69 -18.22
CA LEU A 370 1.13 -3.21 -19.48
C LEU A 370 1.41 -2.08 -20.47
N GLU A 371 0.52 -1.07 -20.59
CA GLU A 371 0.75 0.14 -21.37
C GLU A 371 1.97 0.89 -20.87
N ASN A 372 2.06 1.13 -19.59
CA ASN A 372 3.20 1.76 -18.93
C ASN A 372 4.53 1.03 -19.20
N LEU A 373 4.53 -0.31 -19.16
CA LEU A 373 5.72 -1.11 -19.48
C LEU A 373 6.02 -1.13 -20.98
N CYS A 374 5.01 -1.08 -21.83
CA CYS A 374 5.19 -0.91 -23.26
C CYS A 374 5.93 0.40 -23.59
N GLU A 375 5.49 1.51 -23.01
CA GLU A 375 6.11 2.82 -23.18
C GLU A 375 7.56 2.86 -22.66
N ARG A 376 7.81 2.28 -21.49
CA ARG A 376 9.13 2.30 -20.86
C ARG A 376 10.15 1.40 -21.54
N THR A 377 9.71 0.29 -22.12
CA THR A 377 10.63 -0.77 -22.60
C THR A 377 10.58 -1.03 -24.09
N GLY A 378 9.53 -0.59 -24.78
CA GLY A 378 9.27 -0.95 -26.17
C GLY A 378 9.00 -2.44 -26.42
N ALA A 379 8.86 -3.26 -25.35
CA ALA A 379 8.76 -4.70 -25.47
C ALA A 379 7.43 -5.14 -26.09
N ARG A 380 7.49 -5.78 -27.26
CA ARG A 380 6.32 -6.21 -28.04
C ARG A 380 5.29 -7.01 -27.24
N VAL A 381 5.73 -7.82 -26.26
CA VAL A 381 4.81 -8.62 -25.46
C VAL A 381 3.89 -7.76 -24.60
N TYR A 382 4.41 -6.71 -23.95
CA TYR A 382 3.58 -5.78 -23.17
C TYR A 382 2.62 -5.01 -24.07
N CYS A 383 3.13 -4.43 -25.17
CA CYS A 383 2.33 -3.66 -26.09
C CYS A 383 1.17 -4.47 -26.73
N ARG A 384 1.45 -5.72 -27.12
CA ARG A 384 0.42 -6.60 -27.69
C ARG A 384 -0.61 -7.03 -26.66
N THR A 385 -0.16 -7.40 -25.44
CA THR A 385 -1.09 -7.85 -24.38
C THR A 385 -1.95 -6.68 -23.91
N ALA A 386 -1.40 -5.48 -23.74
CA ALA A 386 -2.17 -4.28 -23.41
C ALA A 386 -3.30 -4.01 -24.43
N ARG A 387 -2.97 -4.02 -25.74
CA ARG A 387 -3.99 -3.83 -26.80
C ARG A 387 -5.07 -4.91 -26.78
N ARG A 388 -4.72 -6.18 -26.50
CA ARG A 388 -5.70 -7.26 -26.38
C ARG A 388 -6.60 -7.07 -25.17
N PHE A 389 -6.05 -6.73 -24.02
CA PHE A 389 -6.83 -6.52 -22.80
C PHE A 389 -7.74 -5.28 -22.93
N ALA A 390 -7.25 -4.19 -23.50
CA ALA A 390 -8.08 -3.02 -23.80
C ALA A 390 -9.24 -3.37 -24.77
N ARG A 391 -9.01 -4.26 -25.74
CA ARG A 391 -10.08 -4.75 -26.62
C ARG A 391 -11.11 -5.55 -25.82
N TYR A 392 -10.70 -6.47 -24.94
CA TYR A 392 -11.62 -7.27 -24.12
C TYR A 392 -12.52 -6.40 -23.24
N SER A 393 -11.99 -5.30 -22.69
CA SER A 393 -12.78 -4.33 -21.92
C SER A 393 -13.87 -3.68 -22.81
N ARG A 394 -13.53 -3.27 -24.04
CA ARG A 394 -14.50 -2.70 -24.97
C ARG A 394 -15.58 -3.70 -25.40
N GLU A 395 -15.19 -4.93 -25.68
CA GLU A 395 -16.12 -6.01 -26.09
C GLU A 395 -17.10 -6.40 -24.98
N ARG A 396 -16.73 -6.21 -23.71
CA ARG A 396 -17.64 -6.43 -22.57
C ARG A 396 -18.60 -5.28 -22.26
N GLY A 397 -18.48 -4.13 -22.91
CA GLY A 397 -19.44 -3.02 -22.82
C GLY A 397 -19.40 -2.21 -21.51
N GLY A 398 -18.36 -2.31 -20.71
CA GLY A 398 -18.21 -1.53 -19.47
C GLY A 398 -18.19 -2.38 -18.18
N PRO A 399 -18.00 -1.75 -17.01
CA PRO A 399 -18.03 -2.44 -15.74
C PRO A 399 -19.43 -3.02 -15.47
N PRO A 400 -19.54 -4.18 -14.80
CA PRO A 400 -20.83 -4.66 -14.34
C PRO A 400 -21.45 -3.59 -13.43
N PRO A 401 -22.80 -3.46 -13.43
CA PRO A 401 -23.45 -2.54 -12.49
C PRO A 401 -22.95 -2.84 -11.07
N PRO A 402 -22.76 -1.81 -10.23
CA PRO A 402 -22.31 -2.02 -8.86
C PRO A 402 -23.26 -3.00 -8.21
N GLY A 403 -22.73 -4.17 -7.83
CA GLY A 403 -23.47 -5.14 -7.04
C GLY A 403 -23.97 -4.44 -5.80
N ASN A 404 -25.22 -4.70 -5.41
CA ASN A 404 -25.80 -4.14 -4.20
C ASN A 404 -24.76 -4.31 -3.07
N PRO A 405 -24.21 -3.24 -2.47
CA PRO A 405 -23.16 -3.38 -1.48
C PRO A 405 -23.78 -4.18 -0.34
N GLY A 406 -23.36 -5.46 -0.25
CA GLY A 406 -23.80 -6.31 0.83
C GLY A 406 -23.59 -5.54 2.11
N SER A 407 -24.62 -5.48 2.94
CA SER A 407 -24.72 -4.71 4.18
C SER A 407 -23.48 -4.87 5.05
N GLY A 408 -22.42 -4.13 4.73
CA GLY A 408 -21.26 -4.00 5.59
C GLY A 408 -21.77 -3.49 6.92
N ARG A 409 -21.62 -4.30 7.97
CA ARG A 409 -22.09 -3.94 9.30
C ARG A 409 -21.28 -2.71 9.75
N ARG A 410 -21.97 -1.59 9.85
CA ARG A 410 -21.39 -0.32 10.28
C ARG A 410 -21.10 -0.33 11.79
N CYS A 411 -20.17 0.44 12.25
CA CYS A 411 -19.82 0.53 13.68
C CYS A 411 -20.72 1.53 14.44
N GLY A 412 -21.70 2.11 13.85
CA GLY A 412 -22.70 2.97 14.49
C GLY A 412 -24.07 2.31 14.49
N TYR A 413 -24.76 2.32 15.58
CA TYR A 413 -26.12 1.81 15.82
C TYR A 413 -26.31 0.29 15.95
N LEU A 414 -26.27 -0.17 17.17
CA LEU A 414 -27.30 -0.92 17.92
C LEU A 414 -27.07 -0.68 19.39
#